data_8a9da05f023d7f2ca7504f496c9e71af
#
_entry.id   8a9da05f023d7f2ca7504f496c9e71af
#
_cell.length_a   1.000
_cell.length_b   1.000
_cell.length_c   1.000
_cell.angle_alpha   90.00
_cell.angle_beta   90.00
_cell.angle_gamma   90.00
#
_symmetry.space_group_name_H-M   'P 1'
#
loop_
_entity.id
_entity.type
_entity.pdbx_description
1 polymer ?
#
loop_
_entity_poly.entity_id
_entity_poly.type
_entity_poly.pdbx_seq_one_letter_code
_entity_poly.pdbx_strand_id
1 'polypeptide(L)'
;MTSVRSARKSTKHIENTAIGSGAPAKKAPKRRVHDTAAQHADGAAPPAPAAVIALDLPMAPLDPATQAYFDKCVEKIGYVPNVLLAYAFDMPKLNAFAAMYNDLMLAPSGLSKLEREMVAVAVSAVNRCYYCLTAHGAAVRSLSGNPELGEQIVMNYRAARLDPRQRALLDFAVKLTETPYAVEEADRAALRAVGFSDRDIWDAAAVTAFFNMSNRVATATDMRPNPEYLTQARTPKG
;
A
#
# COMPACT_ATOMS: atom_id res chain seq x y z
N MET A 1 -45.47 48.83 6.41
CA MET A 1 -45.99 48.84 7.80
C MET A 1 -45.43 47.60 8.48
N THR A 2 -44.54 47.85 9.43
CA THR A 2 -44.32 47.29 10.76
C THR A 2 -44.04 45.79 10.81
N SER A 3 -43.02 45.28 11.47
CA SER A 3 -42.27 45.71 12.65
C SER A 3 -41.05 44.85 12.85
N VAL A 4 -39.92 45.47 13.19
CA VAL A 4 -38.69 44.90 13.70
C VAL A 4 -38.91 44.44 15.15
N ARG A 5 -38.44 43.26 15.53
CA ARG A 5 -38.12 42.97 16.94
C ARG A 5 -36.75 42.31 17.08
N SER A 6 -35.91 43.10 17.72
CA SER A 6 -34.62 42.78 18.33
C SER A 6 -34.82 41.89 19.57
N ALA A 7 -33.91 40.94 19.78
CA ALA A 7 -33.68 40.32 21.10
C ALA A 7 -32.18 39.99 21.30
N ARG A 8 -31.61 40.78 22.05
CA ARG A 8 -30.59 40.84 23.11
C ARG A 8 -29.71 39.60 23.33
N LYS A 9 -28.42 39.92 23.32
CA LYS A 9 -27.27 39.18 23.89
C LYS A 9 -27.49 38.87 25.38
N SER A 10 -27.06 37.67 25.81
CA SER A 10 -26.74 37.38 27.20
C SER A 10 -25.37 36.72 27.25
N THR A 11 -24.37 37.48 27.64
CA THR A 11 -23.04 37.08 28.10
C THR A 11 -23.13 36.54 29.51
N LYS A 12 -22.71 35.32 29.76
CA LYS A 12 -22.40 34.86 31.13
C LYS A 12 -20.88 34.67 31.26
N HIS A 13 -20.32 35.53 32.12
CA HIS A 13 -19.04 35.36 32.77
C HIS A 13 -19.04 34.09 33.61
N ILE A 14 -17.97 33.34 33.54
CA ILE A 14 -17.62 32.34 34.56
C ILE A 14 -16.27 32.74 35.11
N GLU A 15 -16.31 33.06 36.41
CA GLU A 15 -15.19 33.49 37.24
C GLU A 15 -14.22 32.34 37.50
N ASN A 16 -12.97 32.74 37.54
CA ASN A 16 -11.81 31.96 37.83
C ASN A 16 -11.62 31.93 39.38
N THR A 17 -11.73 30.78 40.02
CA THR A 17 -11.35 30.61 41.41
C THR A 17 -10.15 29.66 41.51
N ALA A 18 -9.00 30.24 41.78
CA ALA A 18 -7.78 29.54 42.17
C ALA A 18 -7.94 29.06 43.63
N ILE A 19 -7.64 27.80 43.89
CA ILE A 19 -7.32 27.31 45.24
C ILE A 19 -6.03 26.51 45.14
N GLY A 20 -4.98 27.08 45.68
CA GLY A 20 -3.74 26.38 45.95
C GLY A 20 -3.80 25.62 47.29
N SER A 21 -3.18 24.47 47.34
CA SER A 21 -2.52 23.98 48.57
C SER A 21 -1.62 22.82 48.20
N GLY A 22 -0.35 22.94 48.51
CA GLY A 22 0.69 21.97 48.23
C GLY A 22 0.60 20.73 49.14
N ALA A 23 0.96 19.61 48.55
CA ALA A 23 1.39 18.42 49.29
C ALA A 23 2.69 17.89 48.68
N PRO A 24 3.62 17.33 49.47
CA PRO A 24 4.98 17.07 49.01
C PRO A 24 5.06 15.87 48.09
N ALA A 25 5.88 16.00 47.04
CA ALA A 25 6.17 14.97 46.09
C ALA A 25 6.83 13.75 46.74
N LYS A 26 6.14 12.61 46.72
CA LYS A 26 6.75 11.30 47.04
C LYS A 26 7.71 10.90 45.93
N LYS A 27 8.96 10.66 46.24
CA LYS A 27 10.02 10.15 45.37
C LYS A 27 9.55 8.79 44.79
N ALA A 28 9.45 8.71 43.44
CA ALA A 28 9.21 7.47 42.72
C ALA A 28 10.37 6.47 42.98
N PRO A 29 10.08 5.17 43.09
CA PRO A 29 11.13 4.17 43.29
C PRO A 29 11.95 4.02 42.00
N LYS A 30 13.28 4.00 42.14
CA LYS A 30 14.23 3.71 41.07
C LYS A 30 13.95 2.32 40.51
N ARG A 31 13.50 2.28 39.25
CA ARG A 31 13.35 1.05 38.48
C ARG A 31 14.74 0.43 38.28
N ARG A 32 14.99 -0.72 38.90
CA ARG A 32 16.17 -1.53 38.59
C ARG A 32 16.09 -1.97 37.14
N VAL A 33 17.04 -1.53 36.33
CA VAL A 33 17.30 -2.10 35.01
C VAL A 33 17.85 -3.51 35.29
N HIS A 34 17.08 -4.52 35.03
CA HIS A 34 17.60 -5.88 34.93
C HIS A 34 18.40 -5.94 33.63
N ASP A 35 19.71 -5.95 33.73
CA ASP A 35 20.60 -6.44 32.69
C ASP A 35 20.33 -7.94 32.52
N THR A 36 19.42 -8.26 31.62
CA THR A 36 19.38 -9.60 31.03
C THR A 36 20.40 -9.59 29.89
N ALA A 37 21.63 -9.89 30.19
CA ALA A 37 22.55 -10.39 29.17
C ALA A 37 21.90 -11.59 28.50
N ALA A 38 21.45 -11.39 27.26
CA ALA A 38 20.99 -12.47 26.41
C ALA A 38 22.16 -13.44 26.23
N GLN A 39 22.07 -14.59 26.88
CA GLN A 39 22.91 -15.72 26.56
C GLN A 39 22.55 -16.14 25.13
N HIS A 40 23.41 -15.81 24.18
CA HIS A 40 23.36 -16.38 22.84
C HIS A 40 23.60 -17.87 22.99
N ALA A 41 22.56 -18.66 22.76
CA ALA A 41 22.69 -20.11 22.60
C ALA A 41 23.47 -20.37 21.32
N ASP A 42 24.72 -20.74 21.48
CA ASP A 42 25.57 -21.25 20.40
C ASP A 42 24.95 -22.51 19.80
N GLY A 43 24.83 -22.53 18.46
CA GLY A 43 24.68 -23.76 17.71
C GLY A 43 23.32 -24.06 17.06
N ALA A 44 22.35 -23.15 17.06
CA ALA A 44 21.17 -23.34 16.20
C ALA A 44 21.55 -23.04 14.75
N ALA A 45 21.37 -24.02 13.86
CA ALA A 45 21.46 -23.81 12.43
C ALA A 45 20.58 -22.62 12.03
N PRO A 46 21.00 -21.76 11.08
CA PRO A 46 20.17 -20.65 10.65
C PRO A 46 18.79 -21.20 10.23
N PRO A 47 17.70 -20.53 10.62
CA PRO A 47 16.36 -21.00 10.25
C PRO A 47 16.29 -21.15 8.72
N ALA A 48 15.70 -22.24 8.26
CA ALA A 48 15.47 -22.46 6.84
C ALA A 48 14.81 -21.19 6.24
N PRO A 49 15.16 -20.79 5.00
CA PRO A 49 14.54 -19.64 4.38
C PRO A 49 13.03 -19.80 4.43
N ALA A 50 12.33 -18.78 4.92
CA ALA A 50 10.88 -18.81 5.07
C ALA A 50 10.25 -19.13 3.70
N ALA A 51 9.32 -20.07 3.69
CA ALA A 51 8.60 -20.42 2.47
C ALA A 51 7.91 -19.16 1.88
N VAL A 52 7.96 -19.02 0.57
CA VAL A 52 7.37 -17.88 -0.15
C VAL A 52 5.84 -17.88 -0.03
N ILE A 53 5.25 -19.07 0.01
CA ILE A 53 3.80 -19.31 0.20
C ILE A 53 3.59 -20.47 1.18
N ALA A 54 2.39 -20.56 1.76
CA ALA A 54 2.03 -21.64 2.69
C ALA A 54 1.71 -22.99 2.00
N LEU A 55 1.62 -22.99 0.67
CA LEU A 55 1.32 -24.20 -0.09
C LEU A 55 2.61 -24.94 -0.47
N ASP A 56 2.57 -26.27 -0.42
CA ASP A 56 3.66 -27.13 -0.89
C ASP A 56 3.59 -27.28 -2.41
N LEU A 57 4.14 -26.31 -3.11
CA LEU A 57 4.22 -26.25 -4.58
C LEU A 57 5.69 -26.08 -4.98
N PRO A 58 6.40 -27.16 -5.29
CA PRO A 58 7.79 -27.08 -5.68
C PRO A 58 7.94 -26.32 -6.99
N MET A 59 9.00 -25.52 -7.08
CA MET A 59 9.32 -24.78 -8.31
C MET A 59 9.57 -25.74 -9.46
N ALA A 60 8.90 -25.49 -10.59
CA ALA A 60 9.16 -26.22 -11.83
C ALA A 60 10.54 -25.84 -12.43
N PRO A 61 11.13 -26.70 -13.29
CA PRO A 61 12.32 -26.32 -14.03
C PRO A 61 12.04 -25.04 -14.85
N LEU A 62 12.92 -24.04 -14.67
CA LEU A 62 12.81 -22.77 -15.40
C LEU A 62 13.26 -22.98 -16.86
N ASP A 63 12.48 -22.45 -17.80
CA ASP A 63 12.96 -22.31 -19.17
C ASP A 63 13.99 -21.15 -19.27
N PRO A 64 14.81 -21.11 -20.34
CA PRO A 64 15.86 -20.09 -20.49
C PRO A 64 15.33 -18.64 -20.47
N ALA A 65 14.13 -18.39 -20.97
CA ALA A 65 13.53 -17.04 -21.00
C ALA A 65 13.11 -16.60 -19.58
N THR A 66 12.52 -17.50 -18.81
CA THR A 66 12.15 -17.26 -17.41
C THR A 66 13.40 -17.08 -16.54
N GLN A 67 14.45 -17.89 -16.75
CA GLN A 67 15.72 -17.70 -16.04
C GLN A 67 16.32 -16.32 -16.34
N ALA A 68 16.40 -15.92 -17.60
CA ALA A 68 16.89 -14.60 -17.98
C ALA A 68 16.04 -13.46 -17.39
N TYR A 69 14.74 -13.67 -17.25
CA TYR A 69 13.86 -12.69 -16.59
C TYR A 69 14.15 -12.57 -15.08
N PHE A 70 14.41 -13.68 -14.39
CA PHE A 70 14.80 -13.67 -12.98
C PHE A 70 16.17 -13.03 -12.78
N ASP A 71 17.14 -13.33 -13.64
CA ASP A 71 18.47 -12.72 -13.62
C ASP A 71 18.39 -11.20 -13.78
N LYS A 72 17.52 -10.75 -14.69
CA LYS A 72 17.25 -9.31 -14.89
C LYS A 72 16.58 -8.65 -13.65
N CYS A 73 15.76 -9.38 -12.91
CA CYS A 73 15.23 -8.88 -11.65
C CYS A 73 16.35 -8.69 -10.62
N VAL A 74 17.22 -9.69 -10.47
CA VAL A 74 18.38 -9.60 -9.56
C VAL A 74 19.32 -8.47 -9.97
N GLU A 75 19.62 -8.32 -11.26
CA GLU A 75 20.45 -7.21 -11.77
C GLU A 75 19.86 -5.83 -11.44
N LYS A 76 18.54 -5.65 -11.63
CA LYS A 76 17.89 -4.33 -11.51
C LYS A 76 17.51 -3.93 -10.10
N ILE A 77 17.07 -4.88 -9.29
CA ILE A 77 16.49 -4.62 -7.96
C ILE A 77 17.13 -5.43 -6.83
N GLY A 78 18.09 -6.32 -7.15
CA GLY A 78 18.86 -7.10 -6.18
C GLY A 78 18.23 -8.42 -5.75
N TYR A 79 17.01 -8.73 -6.19
CA TYR A 79 16.31 -9.97 -5.83
C TYR A 79 15.22 -10.32 -6.86
N VAL A 80 14.76 -11.57 -6.82
CA VAL A 80 13.54 -11.98 -7.54
C VAL A 80 12.34 -11.68 -6.65
N PRO A 81 11.32 -10.93 -7.12
CA PRO A 81 10.08 -10.72 -6.38
C PRO A 81 9.40 -12.05 -6.00
N ASN A 82 9.04 -12.20 -4.73
CA ASN A 82 8.45 -13.44 -4.22
C ASN A 82 7.15 -13.83 -4.94
N VAL A 83 6.41 -12.87 -5.50
CA VAL A 83 5.24 -13.19 -6.35
C VAL A 83 5.64 -14.02 -7.56
N LEU A 84 6.78 -13.77 -8.20
CA LEU A 84 7.25 -14.57 -9.33
C LEU A 84 7.63 -15.98 -8.89
N LEU A 85 8.30 -16.10 -7.75
CA LEU A 85 8.62 -17.41 -7.15
C LEU A 85 7.36 -18.19 -6.77
N ALA A 86 6.33 -17.50 -6.27
CA ALA A 86 5.05 -18.11 -5.91
C ALA A 86 4.30 -18.70 -7.11
N TYR A 87 4.51 -18.18 -8.31
CA TYR A 87 3.95 -18.72 -9.55
C TYR A 87 4.87 -19.72 -10.26
N ALA A 88 6.13 -19.84 -9.83
CA ALA A 88 7.16 -20.64 -10.53
C ALA A 88 6.95 -22.16 -10.45
N PHE A 89 5.91 -22.65 -9.80
CA PHE A 89 5.52 -24.06 -9.85
C PHE A 89 4.85 -24.43 -11.18
N ASP A 90 4.42 -23.46 -11.98
CA ASP A 90 3.69 -23.67 -13.23
C ASP A 90 4.05 -22.56 -14.24
N MET A 91 4.88 -22.88 -15.23
CA MET A 91 5.39 -21.89 -16.20
C MET A 91 4.29 -21.19 -16.99
N PRO A 92 3.23 -21.85 -17.49
CA PRO A 92 2.09 -21.16 -18.10
C PRO A 92 1.45 -20.09 -17.22
N LYS A 93 1.27 -20.37 -15.93
CA LYS A 93 0.70 -19.40 -14.98
C LYS A 93 1.64 -18.24 -14.71
N LEU A 94 2.94 -18.53 -14.52
CA LEU A 94 3.96 -17.51 -14.32
C LEU A 94 4.03 -16.57 -15.52
N ASN A 95 4.09 -17.13 -16.73
CA ASN A 95 4.19 -16.34 -17.95
C ASN A 95 2.93 -15.49 -18.20
N ALA A 96 1.73 -16.02 -17.96
CA ALA A 96 0.49 -15.25 -18.07
C ALA A 96 0.43 -14.11 -17.06
N PHE A 97 0.81 -14.38 -15.79
CA PHE A 97 0.87 -13.35 -14.74
C PHE A 97 1.90 -12.27 -15.08
N ALA A 98 3.12 -12.67 -15.45
CA ALA A 98 4.20 -11.73 -15.76
C ALA A 98 3.88 -10.88 -17.00
N ALA A 99 3.30 -11.48 -18.06
CA ALA A 99 2.89 -10.76 -19.25
C ALA A 99 1.84 -9.69 -18.91
N MET A 100 0.79 -10.05 -18.17
CA MET A 100 -0.26 -9.11 -17.79
C MET A 100 0.26 -8.01 -16.86
N TYR A 101 1.09 -8.36 -15.87
CA TYR A 101 1.72 -7.38 -14.99
C TYR A 101 2.60 -6.40 -15.77
N ASN A 102 3.45 -6.89 -16.66
CA ASN A 102 4.37 -6.05 -17.43
C ASN A 102 3.60 -5.11 -18.37
N ASP A 103 2.52 -5.58 -19.00
CA ASP A 103 1.67 -4.73 -19.82
C ASP A 103 0.99 -3.65 -18.98
N LEU A 104 0.27 -4.01 -17.95
CA LEU A 104 -0.52 -3.07 -17.14
C LEU A 104 0.33 -2.10 -16.33
N MET A 105 1.48 -2.55 -15.80
CA MET A 105 2.27 -1.75 -14.85
C MET A 105 3.49 -1.06 -15.47
N LEU A 106 4.05 -1.61 -16.54
CA LEU A 106 5.35 -1.16 -17.09
C LEU A 106 5.25 -0.61 -18.52
N ALA A 107 4.29 -1.05 -19.33
CA ALA A 107 4.13 -0.60 -20.71
C ALA A 107 3.70 0.87 -20.78
N PRO A 108 3.85 1.54 -21.93
CA PRO A 108 3.36 2.90 -22.15
C PRO A 108 1.85 2.99 -21.92
N SER A 109 1.41 4.00 -21.17
CA SER A 109 0.01 4.28 -20.86
C SER A 109 -0.11 5.78 -20.54
N GLY A 110 -1.33 6.34 -20.61
CA GLY A 110 -1.63 7.68 -20.13
C GLY A 110 -1.64 7.79 -18.59
N LEU A 111 -1.66 6.65 -17.87
CA LEU A 111 -1.38 6.61 -16.44
C LEU A 111 0.14 6.57 -16.21
N SER A 112 0.64 7.45 -15.37
CA SER A 112 2.04 7.39 -14.92
C SER A 112 2.29 6.10 -14.12
N LYS A 113 3.56 5.69 -14.00
CA LYS A 113 3.94 4.56 -13.15
C LYS A 113 3.53 4.76 -11.70
N LEU A 114 3.65 6.00 -11.20
CA LEU A 114 3.22 6.34 -9.84
C LEU A 114 1.71 6.16 -9.68
N GLU A 115 0.88 6.65 -10.60
CA GLU A 115 -0.57 6.51 -10.54
C GLU A 115 -0.99 5.03 -10.51
N ARG A 116 -0.36 4.18 -11.32
CA ARG A 116 -0.63 2.73 -11.33
C ARG A 116 -0.27 2.05 -10.00
N GLU A 117 0.87 2.41 -9.41
CA GLU A 117 1.27 1.91 -8.08
C GLU A 117 0.34 2.44 -6.97
N MET A 118 -0.13 3.69 -7.06
CA MET A 118 -1.12 4.24 -6.14
C MET A 118 -2.45 3.47 -6.21
N VAL A 119 -2.92 3.12 -7.42
CA VAL A 119 -4.09 2.25 -7.60
C VAL A 119 -3.85 0.89 -6.95
N ALA A 120 -2.68 0.28 -7.21
CA ALA A 120 -2.31 -1.00 -6.61
C ALA A 120 -2.40 -0.97 -5.07
N VAL A 121 -1.86 0.07 -4.44
CA VAL A 121 -1.90 0.24 -2.98
C VAL A 121 -3.32 0.49 -2.48
N ALA A 122 -4.10 1.37 -3.13
CA ALA A 122 -5.46 1.69 -2.70
C ALA A 122 -6.39 0.46 -2.77
N VAL A 123 -6.32 -0.31 -3.86
CA VAL A 123 -7.05 -1.59 -4.01
C VAL A 123 -6.61 -2.60 -2.95
N SER A 124 -5.31 -2.70 -2.71
CA SER A 124 -4.75 -3.62 -1.72
C SER A 124 -5.10 -3.23 -0.28
N ALA A 125 -5.30 -1.93 0.00
CA ALA A 125 -5.76 -1.44 1.30
C ALA A 125 -7.21 -1.87 1.57
N VAL A 126 -8.09 -1.78 0.58
CA VAL A 126 -9.47 -2.30 0.66
C VAL A 126 -9.45 -3.80 0.91
N ASN A 127 -8.66 -4.56 0.17
CA ASN A 127 -8.55 -6.02 0.28
C ASN A 127 -7.67 -6.48 1.45
N ARG A 128 -6.96 -5.58 2.15
CA ARG A 128 -6.05 -5.85 3.29
C ARG A 128 -4.96 -6.88 2.94
N CYS A 129 -4.44 -6.82 1.72
CA CYS A 129 -3.41 -7.75 1.25
C CYS A 129 -2.03 -7.32 1.73
N TYR A 130 -1.48 -8.02 2.74
CA TYR A 130 -0.18 -7.67 3.32
C TYR A 130 0.97 -7.67 2.29
N TYR A 131 1.03 -8.70 1.43
CA TYR A 131 2.05 -8.77 0.37
C TYR A 131 2.04 -7.52 -0.51
N CYS A 132 0.86 -7.22 -1.08
CA CYS A 132 0.73 -6.15 -2.05
C CYS A 132 0.90 -4.77 -1.43
N LEU A 133 0.38 -4.55 -0.21
CA LEU A 133 0.61 -3.30 0.54
C LEU A 133 2.10 -3.04 0.78
N THR A 134 2.85 -4.08 1.12
CA THR A 134 4.29 -3.98 1.38
C THR A 134 5.07 -3.69 0.11
N ALA A 135 4.83 -4.47 -0.97
CA ALA A 135 5.57 -4.36 -2.22
C ALA A 135 5.24 -3.04 -2.97
N HIS A 136 3.95 -2.76 -3.17
CA HIS A 136 3.52 -1.58 -3.93
C HIS A 136 3.60 -0.29 -3.12
N GLY A 137 3.48 -0.35 -1.79
CA GLY A 137 3.80 0.76 -0.91
C GLY A 137 5.28 1.19 -1.02
N ALA A 138 6.20 0.23 -1.15
CA ALA A 138 7.61 0.52 -1.43
C ALA A 138 7.81 1.17 -2.81
N ALA A 139 7.07 0.73 -3.83
CA ALA A 139 7.11 1.34 -5.15
C ALA A 139 6.58 2.78 -5.14
N VAL A 140 5.46 3.05 -4.45
CA VAL A 140 4.94 4.41 -4.26
C VAL A 140 5.98 5.31 -3.59
N ARG A 141 6.61 4.86 -2.50
CA ARG A 141 7.68 5.62 -1.83
C ARG A 141 8.84 5.93 -2.77
N SER A 142 9.25 4.94 -3.56
CA SER A 142 10.39 5.08 -4.49
C SER A 142 10.10 6.02 -5.64
N LEU A 143 8.90 5.93 -6.24
CA LEU A 143 8.50 6.73 -7.40
C LEU A 143 8.13 8.17 -7.03
N SER A 144 7.49 8.36 -5.90
CA SER A 144 7.12 9.70 -5.43
C SER A 144 8.27 10.47 -4.78
N GLY A 145 9.30 9.76 -4.29
CA GLY A 145 10.32 10.34 -3.42
C GLY A 145 9.77 10.78 -2.05
N ASN A 146 8.51 10.47 -1.75
CA ASN A 146 7.83 10.82 -0.52
C ASN A 146 7.46 9.55 0.26
N PRO A 147 8.20 9.22 1.33
CA PRO A 147 7.92 8.03 2.13
C PRO A 147 6.57 8.08 2.84
N GLU A 148 6.05 9.29 3.16
CA GLU A 148 4.77 9.46 3.84
C GLU A 148 3.58 9.12 2.92
N LEU A 149 3.66 9.44 1.62
CA LEU A 149 2.57 9.20 0.68
C LEU A 149 2.17 7.71 0.62
N GLY A 150 3.16 6.81 0.57
CA GLY A 150 2.91 5.38 0.56
C GLY A 150 2.14 4.92 1.80
N GLU A 151 2.56 5.38 2.99
CA GLU A 151 1.91 5.04 4.26
C GLU A 151 0.48 5.63 4.35
N GLN A 152 0.28 6.86 3.88
CA GLN A 152 -1.04 7.49 3.86
C GLN A 152 -2.03 6.71 2.99
N ILE A 153 -1.62 6.27 1.79
CA ILE A 153 -2.49 5.50 0.90
C ILE A 153 -2.79 4.12 1.49
N VAL A 154 -1.80 3.47 2.11
CA VAL A 154 -1.98 2.18 2.80
C VAL A 154 -3.04 2.28 3.90
N MET A 155 -2.99 3.33 4.71
CA MET A 155 -3.89 3.49 5.85
C MET A 155 -5.25 4.07 5.46
N ASN A 156 -5.22 5.14 4.70
CA ASN A 156 -6.42 5.86 4.23
C ASN A 156 -6.02 6.87 3.15
N TYR A 157 -6.18 6.52 1.88
CA TYR A 157 -5.83 7.40 0.76
C TYR A 157 -6.58 8.76 0.81
N ARG A 158 -7.74 8.82 1.48
CA ARG A 158 -8.48 10.07 1.64
C ARG A 158 -7.77 11.10 2.51
N ALA A 159 -6.88 10.65 3.40
CA ALA A 159 -6.03 11.53 4.22
C ALA A 159 -4.78 12.02 3.47
N ALA A 160 -4.44 11.42 2.34
CA ALA A 160 -3.27 11.80 1.54
C ALA A 160 -3.50 13.13 0.80
N ARG A 161 -2.44 13.93 0.69
CA ARG A 161 -2.42 15.16 -0.12
C ARG A 161 -2.25 14.79 -1.59
N LEU A 162 -3.37 14.56 -2.26
CA LEU A 162 -3.45 14.18 -3.66
C LEU A 162 -3.92 15.37 -4.50
N ASP A 163 -3.42 15.48 -5.71
CA ASP A 163 -4.00 16.38 -6.71
C ASP A 163 -5.38 15.86 -7.17
N PRO A 164 -6.20 16.68 -7.86
CA PRO A 164 -7.53 16.28 -8.28
C PRO A 164 -7.55 15.05 -9.18
N ARG A 165 -6.53 14.87 -10.03
CA ARG A 165 -6.40 13.73 -10.95
C ARG A 165 -6.14 12.43 -10.19
N GLN A 166 -5.19 12.45 -9.26
CA GLN A 166 -4.87 11.32 -8.39
C GLN A 166 -6.06 10.96 -7.50
N ARG A 167 -6.76 11.97 -6.94
CA ARG A 167 -7.94 11.77 -6.11
C ARG A 167 -9.05 11.03 -6.86
N ALA A 168 -9.43 11.54 -8.02
CA ALA A 168 -10.47 10.93 -8.85
C ALA A 168 -10.11 9.49 -9.26
N LEU A 169 -8.84 9.25 -9.59
CA LEU A 169 -8.35 7.91 -9.94
C LEU A 169 -8.51 6.92 -8.78
N LEU A 170 -8.10 7.31 -7.58
CA LEU A 170 -8.21 6.42 -6.41
C LEU A 170 -9.66 6.25 -5.94
N ASP A 171 -10.49 7.30 -6.01
CA ASP A 171 -11.92 7.19 -5.71
C ASP A 171 -12.61 6.18 -6.65
N PHE A 172 -12.28 6.22 -7.97
CA PHE A 172 -12.76 5.25 -8.94
C PHE A 172 -12.28 3.82 -8.63
N ALA A 173 -10.98 3.63 -8.40
CA ALA A 173 -10.41 2.32 -8.13
C ALA A 173 -10.97 1.68 -6.86
N VAL A 174 -11.17 2.47 -5.80
CA VAL A 174 -11.76 1.99 -4.55
C VAL A 174 -13.24 1.66 -4.74
N LYS A 175 -14.03 2.52 -5.39
CA LYS A 175 -15.44 2.22 -5.72
C LYS A 175 -15.57 0.95 -6.55
N LEU A 176 -14.74 0.79 -7.59
CA LEU A 176 -14.72 -0.41 -8.42
C LEU A 176 -14.35 -1.68 -7.63
N THR A 177 -13.54 -1.53 -6.57
CA THR A 177 -13.15 -2.65 -5.70
C THR A 177 -14.25 -3.02 -4.71
N GLU A 178 -14.86 -2.03 -4.06
CA GLU A 178 -15.85 -2.22 -2.98
C GLU A 178 -17.25 -2.55 -3.53
N THR A 179 -17.67 -1.83 -4.58
CA THR A 179 -19.02 -1.87 -5.11
C THR A 179 -19.03 -1.82 -6.65
N PRO A 180 -18.45 -2.83 -7.35
CA PRO A 180 -18.32 -2.80 -8.81
C PRO A 180 -19.65 -2.63 -9.55
N TYR A 181 -20.74 -3.13 -8.99
CA TYR A 181 -22.09 -3.01 -9.54
C TYR A 181 -22.65 -1.58 -9.49
N ALA A 182 -22.05 -0.70 -8.69
CA ALA A 182 -22.47 0.70 -8.52
C ALA A 182 -21.66 1.68 -9.41
N VAL A 183 -20.72 1.18 -10.21
CA VAL A 183 -19.96 2.02 -11.17
C VAL A 183 -20.86 2.43 -12.31
N GLU A 184 -20.97 3.74 -12.54
CA GLU A 184 -21.88 4.34 -13.52
C GLU A 184 -21.19 5.39 -14.40
N GLU A 185 -21.91 6.04 -15.29
CA GLU A 185 -21.36 7.05 -16.19
C GLU A 185 -20.82 8.27 -15.44
N ALA A 186 -21.40 8.66 -14.33
CA ALA A 186 -20.92 9.75 -13.52
C ALA A 186 -19.47 9.52 -13.03
N ASP A 187 -19.09 8.29 -12.70
CA ASP A 187 -17.72 7.93 -12.29
C ASP A 187 -16.72 8.10 -13.45
N ARG A 188 -17.11 7.65 -14.66
CA ARG A 188 -16.27 7.81 -15.86
C ARG A 188 -16.16 9.28 -16.26
N ALA A 189 -17.26 10.03 -16.16
CA ALA A 189 -17.26 11.47 -16.44
C ALA A 189 -16.36 12.25 -15.47
N ALA A 190 -16.32 11.87 -14.19
CA ALA A 190 -15.41 12.47 -13.20
C ALA A 190 -13.93 12.26 -13.59
N LEU A 191 -13.57 11.08 -14.09
CA LEU A 191 -12.21 10.83 -14.60
C LEU A 191 -11.89 11.66 -15.83
N ARG A 192 -12.83 11.76 -16.81
CA ARG A 192 -12.63 12.60 -17.99
C ARG A 192 -12.48 14.07 -17.64
N ALA A 193 -13.21 14.56 -16.63
CA ALA A 193 -13.12 15.95 -16.16
C ALA A 193 -11.74 16.34 -15.63
N VAL A 194 -10.96 15.37 -15.16
CA VAL A 194 -9.56 15.59 -14.71
C VAL A 194 -8.53 15.13 -15.74
N GLY A 195 -8.94 14.92 -17.00
CA GLY A 195 -8.05 14.70 -18.14
C GLY A 195 -7.68 13.26 -18.44
N PHE A 196 -8.41 12.26 -17.92
CA PHE A 196 -8.25 10.89 -18.37
C PHE A 196 -9.03 10.65 -19.68
N SER A 197 -8.39 10.02 -20.65
CA SER A 197 -9.05 9.50 -21.85
C SER A 197 -9.82 8.20 -21.53
N ASP A 198 -10.67 7.77 -22.46
CA ASP A 198 -11.37 6.47 -22.34
C ASP A 198 -10.40 5.29 -22.28
N ARG A 199 -9.25 5.41 -22.97
CA ARG A 199 -8.18 4.41 -22.86
C ARG A 199 -7.57 4.40 -21.47
N ASP A 200 -7.33 5.55 -20.84
CA ASP A 200 -6.79 5.63 -19.48
C ASP A 200 -7.78 5.07 -18.46
N ILE A 201 -9.08 5.30 -18.67
CA ILE A 201 -10.14 4.74 -17.81
C ILE A 201 -10.16 3.21 -17.93
N TRP A 202 -9.98 2.68 -19.15
CA TRP A 202 -9.85 1.25 -19.36
C TRP A 202 -8.62 0.68 -18.65
N ASP A 203 -7.46 1.33 -18.78
CA ASP A 203 -6.22 0.93 -18.11
C ASP A 203 -6.37 0.99 -16.56
N ALA A 204 -7.01 2.04 -16.03
CA ALA A 204 -7.29 2.17 -14.59
C ALA A 204 -8.20 1.01 -14.09
N ALA A 205 -9.23 0.67 -14.84
CA ALA A 205 -10.12 -0.45 -14.53
C ALA A 205 -9.37 -1.78 -14.58
N ALA A 206 -8.52 -1.99 -15.60
CA ALA A 206 -7.74 -3.21 -15.76
C ALA A 206 -6.70 -3.38 -14.64
N VAL A 207 -5.98 -2.32 -14.26
CA VAL A 207 -5.06 -2.33 -13.11
C VAL A 207 -5.82 -2.65 -11.81
N THR A 208 -6.97 -2.01 -11.59
CA THR A 208 -7.84 -2.30 -10.43
C THR A 208 -8.26 -3.77 -10.38
N ALA A 209 -8.73 -4.33 -11.49
CA ALA A 209 -9.16 -5.72 -11.59
C ALA A 209 -8.00 -6.70 -11.37
N PHE A 210 -6.83 -6.40 -11.94
CA PHE A 210 -5.61 -7.19 -11.75
C PHE A 210 -5.24 -7.29 -10.26
N PHE A 211 -5.23 -6.16 -9.54
CA PHE A 211 -4.92 -6.19 -8.11
C PHE A 211 -6.02 -6.84 -7.27
N ASN A 212 -7.28 -6.75 -7.66
CA ASN A 212 -8.35 -7.51 -7.01
C ASN A 212 -8.14 -9.02 -7.13
N MET A 213 -7.68 -9.51 -8.28
CA MET A 213 -7.31 -10.91 -8.47
C MET A 213 -6.04 -11.25 -7.67
N SER A 214 -4.96 -10.48 -7.85
CA SER A 214 -3.65 -10.74 -7.25
C SER A 214 -3.69 -10.71 -5.73
N ASN A 215 -4.42 -9.77 -5.12
CA ASN A 215 -4.60 -9.68 -3.68
C ASN A 215 -5.24 -10.96 -3.09
N ARG A 216 -6.25 -11.51 -3.78
CA ARG A 216 -6.94 -12.73 -3.33
C ARG A 216 -6.03 -13.94 -3.41
N VAL A 217 -5.26 -14.07 -4.50
CA VAL A 217 -4.29 -15.16 -4.62
C VAL A 217 -3.21 -15.05 -3.56
N ALA A 218 -2.61 -13.86 -3.39
CA ALA A 218 -1.55 -13.64 -2.40
C ALA A 218 -2.05 -13.91 -0.97
N THR A 219 -3.25 -13.47 -0.63
CA THR A 219 -3.84 -13.70 0.70
C THR A 219 -4.19 -15.18 0.92
N ALA A 220 -4.81 -15.83 -0.09
CA ALA A 220 -5.21 -17.23 0.02
C ALA A 220 -4.03 -18.20 0.14
N THR A 221 -2.85 -17.82 -0.39
CA THR A 221 -1.64 -18.62 -0.34
C THR A 221 -0.66 -18.21 0.76
N ASP A 222 -1.03 -17.24 1.61
CA ASP A 222 -0.16 -16.62 2.62
C ASP A 222 1.20 -16.19 2.03
N MET A 223 1.16 -15.51 0.89
CA MET A 223 2.35 -15.07 0.18
C MET A 223 3.15 -14.06 1.01
N ARG A 224 4.45 -14.29 1.19
CA ARG A 224 5.33 -13.44 1.97
C ARG A 224 6.05 -12.41 1.09
N PRO A 225 6.01 -11.11 1.43
CA PRO A 225 6.77 -10.12 0.69
C PRO A 225 8.28 -10.29 0.92
N ASN A 226 9.07 -9.87 -0.08
CA ASN A 226 10.51 -9.75 0.11
C ASN A 226 10.82 -8.75 1.24
N PRO A 227 11.73 -9.07 2.17
CA PRO A 227 12.07 -8.21 3.30
C PRO A 227 12.63 -6.84 2.88
N GLU A 228 13.24 -6.75 1.72
CA GLU A 228 13.79 -5.52 1.15
C GLU A 228 12.74 -4.42 0.99
N TYR A 229 11.49 -4.78 0.68
CA TYR A 229 10.40 -3.82 0.58
C TYR A 229 10.13 -3.05 1.88
N LEU A 230 10.44 -3.64 3.04
CA LEU A 230 10.17 -3.02 4.35
C LEU A 230 11.04 -1.79 4.61
N THR A 231 12.25 -1.75 4.04
CA THR A 231 13.21 -0.65 4.23
C THR A 231 13.31 0.26 3.01
N GLN A 232 12.83 -0.19 1.84
CA GLN A 232 12.97 0.53 0.57
C GLN A 232 12.33 1.90 0.61
N ALA A 233 13.12 2.95 0.30
CA ALA A 233 12.73 4.35 0.17
C ALA A 233 11.94 4.91 1.38
N ARG A 234 12.30 4.50 2.60
CA ARG A 234 11.73 5.06 3.84
C ARG A 234 12.40 6.34 4.28
N THR A 235 13.60 6.63 3.78
CA THR A 235 14.28 7.90 4.01
C THR A 235 14.02 8.82 2.83
N PRO A 236 13.66 10.11 3.05
CA PRO A 236 13.54 11.07 1.97
C PRO A 236 14.85 11.15 1.18
N LYS A 237 14.74 11.27 -0.13
CA LYS A 237 15.91 11.63 -0.96
C LYS A 237 16.17 13.11 -0.68
N GLY A 238 17.34 13.43 -0.09
CA GLY A 238 17.82 14.79 0.13
C GLY A 238 18.06 15.52 -1.18
#